data_132bd054bc61024832fc57783b7c8828
#
_entry.id   132bd054bc61024832fc57783b7c8828
#
_cell.length_a   1.000
_cell.length_b   1.000
_cell.length_c   1.000
_cell.angle_alpha   90.00
_cell.angle_beta   90.00
_cell.angle_gamma   90.00
#
_symmetry.space_group_name_H-M   'P 1'
#
loop_
_entity.id
_entity.type
_entity.pdbx_description
1 polymer ?
#
loop_
_entity_poly.entity_id
_entity_poly.type
_entity_poly.pdbx_seq_one_letter_code
_entity_poly.pdbx_strand_id
1 'polypeptide(L)'
;MTLVFSLLTFQTLLGALDTFWNHEYVERLPARRAARQELALHSVREFIYCFLFLALAWREWHGAWALLIAGFFLLEVVITGWDFVIEDRTRRLAPFERLLHTVLTLMFGVVLMALAPILLDWYREPAAVVAANHGVFSALLSFMAVGMATWGLRDGLAALRHFGPAEWLRHPIEAAERPSGRAVLVTGATGFIGGHVVRMLRRRGDAVWVWTRDADRALAKFGPHVHVVRALAEIPADTRIDAIVNLAGAPVIGPPWTKKRRQLLIDSRVKTTQQVLDWCATRAEPRSGVTAAPPRVMVTASAIGFYGPGGDEWMTESTPPQDVFQSKLCLEREAAANAAEAVGIRVVNLRIGLVLGRDGGIFPRLALPARLGMAATIGDGRQWMSWIHITDMIRIIEMTLEEARWKGAINAVAPAPERQGEFQRALARTMRRWHLLRIPGAVLNAALGEMAQLLVKGQRVAPRRLLDGGFEFRHYTLASALRDLVADPERPAGIRGVDSNCEVWFNGECPVCSYEIGSYEKLANKRDLPLKFHDATRVARPLAAYGLRREHMERRLYLLDEQGRMLSGFSAVLALWARMPGYRWLGRVCALPPLRALCETLYDHIVAPGLAYWARVRQEGART
;
A
#
# COMPACT_ATOMS: atom_id res chain seq x y z
N MET A 1 -41.92 -5.60 15.17
CA MET A 1 -40.58 -5.99 14.62
C MET A 1 -40.41 -5.71 13.12
N THR A 2 -41.40 -6.01 12.25
CA THR A 2 -41.24 -5.81 10.77
C THR A 2 -40.80 -4.40 10.38
N LEU A 3 -41.40 -3.34 10.97
CA LEU A 3 -40.99 -1.96 10.73
C LEU A 3 -39.52 -1.72 11.14
N VAL A 4 -39.14 -2.19 12.34
CA VAL A 4 -37.76 -2.05 12.85
C VAL A 4 -36.76 -2.72 11.90
N PHE A 5 -37.05 -3.92 11.43
CA PHE A 5 -36.17 -4.66 10.50
C PHE A 5 -36.09 -3.98 9.12
N SER A 6 -37.18 -3.44 8.62
CA SER A 6 -37.16 -2.66 7.37
C SER A 6 -36.31 -1.41 7.51
N LEU A 7 -36.43 -0.68 8.61
CA LEU A 7 -35.61 0.52 8.90
C LEU A 7 -34.14 0.17 9.06
N LEU A 8 -33.80 -0.87 9.83
CA LEU A 8 -32.43 -1.37 9.98
C LEU A 8 -31.82 -1.79 8.64
N THR A 9 -32.59 -2.49 7.81
CA THR A 9 -32.14 -2.89 6.47
C THR A 9 -31.83 -1.67 5.62
N PHE A 10 -32.70 -0.68 5.59
CA PHE A 10 -32.51 0.54 4.81
C PHE A 10 -31.31 1.35 5.33
N GLN A 11 -31.18 1.50 6.65
CA GLN A 11 -30.03 2.15 7.28
C GLN A 11 -28.72 1.46 6.92
N THR A 12 -28.68 0.12 6.92
CA THR A 12 -27.51 -0.66 6.55
C THR A 12 -27.11 -0.43 5.10
N LEU A 13 -28.07 -0.35 4.17
CA LEU A 13 -27.78 -0.05 2.76
C LEU A 13 -27.20 1.36 2.58
N LEU A 14 -27.72 2.35 3.31
CA LEU A 14 -27.14 3.70 3.30
C LEU A 14 -25.75 3.73 3.93
N GLY A 15 -25.52 3.03 5.04
CA GLY A 15 -24.19 2.90 5.65
C GLY A 15 -23.19 2.19 4.75
N ALA A 16 -23.61 1.14 4.04
CA ALA A 16 -22.78 0.48 3.04
C ALA A 16 -22.40 1.43 1.89
N LEU A 17 -23.35 2.26 1.43
CA LEU A 17 -23.08 3.29 0.42
C LEU A 17 -22.02 4.29 0.92
N ASP A 18 -22.14 4.75 2.16
CA ASP A 18 -21.18 5.65 2.79
C ASP A 18 -19.79 5.02 2.86
N THR A 19 -19.72 3.81 3.39
CA THR A 19 -18.46 3.07 3.53
C THR A 19 -17.79 2.86 2.16
N PHE A 20 -18.51 2.37 1.15
CA PHE A 20 -17.91 2.13 -0.17
C PHE A 20 -17.54 3.42 -0.88
N TRP A 21 -18.43 4.43 -0.86
CA TRP A 21 -18.20 5.66 -1.62
C TRP A 21 -17.23 6.61 -0.92
N ASN A 22 -17.51 6.97 0.32
CA ASN A 22 -16.70 7.95 1.04
C ASN A 22 -15.44 7.32 1.63
N HIS A 23 -15.55 6.25 2.43
CA HIS A 23 -14.40 5.73 3.17
C HIS A 23 -13.41 4.97 2.27
N GLU A 24 -13.90 4.14 1.32
CA GLU A 24 -13.01 3.36 0.45
C GLU A 24 -12.52 4.12 -0.76
N TYR A 25 -13.42 4.83 -1.39
CA TYR A 25 -13.19 5.35 -2.72
C TYR A 25 -12.67 6.80 -2.71
N VAL A 26 -13.32 7.70 -1.97
CA VAL A 26 -12.97 9.12 -1.89
C VAL A 26 -11.82 9.32 -0.92
N GLU A 27 -12.02 8.95 0.34
CA GLU A 27 -11.11 9.26 1.45
C GLU A 27 -10.01 8.21 1.63
N ARG A 28 -10.28 6.95 1.28
CA ARG A 28 -9.35 5.83 1.45
C ARG A 28 -8.85 5.72 2.88
N LEU A 29 -9.75 5.78 3.84
CA LEU A 29 -9.44 5.79 5.27
C LEU A 29 -8.47 4.70 5.71
N PRO A 30 -8.58 3.43 5.24
CA PRO A 30 -7.65 2.38 5.63
C PRO A 30 -6.20 2.59 5.19
N ALA A 31 -5.95 3.56 4.30
CA ALA A 31 -4.60 3.92 3.90
C ALA A 31 -4.05 5.14 4.65
N ARG A 32 -4.84 5.78 5.52
CA ARG A 32 -4.49 7.01 6.23
C ARG A 32 -4.16 6.74 7.70
N ARG A 33 -2.94 7.03 8.11
CA ARG A 33 -2.54 6.89 9.52
C ARG A 33 -3.31 7.84 10.46
N ALA A 34 -3.70 9.00 9.98
CA ALA A 34 -4.51 9.97 10.74
C ALA A 34 -5.90 9.41 11.09
N ALA A 35 -6.47 8.55 10.24
CA ALA A 35 -7.79 7.95 10.43
C ALA A 35 -7.80 6.74 11.40
N ARG A 36 -6.71 6.44 12.10
CA ARG A 36 -6.59 5.24 12.96
C ARG A 36 -7.65 5.16 14.06
N GLN A 37 -8.01 6.31 14.66
CA GLN A 37 -9.03 6.36 15.73
C GLN A 37 -10.43 6.19 15.15
N GLU A 38 -10.72 6.86 14.03
CA GLU A 38 -11.94 6.73 13.26
C GLU A 38 -12.18 5.26 12.85
N LEU A 39 -11.18 4.61 12.25
CA LEU A 39 -11.25 3.19 11.89
C LEU A 39 -11.46 2.25 13.10
N ALA A 40 -10.88 2.58 14.25
CA ALA A 40 -11.10 1.80 15.48
C ALA A 40 -12.54 1.93 15.97
N LEU A 41 -13.12 3.13 15.93
CA LEU A 41 -14.53 3.35 16.30
C LEU A 41 -15.47 2.64 15.31
N HIS A 42 -15.22 2.74 14.01
CA HIS A 42 -15.99 2.02 12.99
C HIS A 42 -15.97 0.52 13.25
N SER A 43 -14.80 -0.06 13.53
CA SER A 43 -14.70 -1.48 13.86
C SER A 43 -15.56 -1.88 15.05
N VAL A 44 -15.54 -1.09 16.12
CA VAL A 44 -16.37 -1.35 17.32
C VAL A 44 -17.87 -1.26 16.99
N ARG A 45 -18.29 -0.22 16.25
CA ARG A 45 -19.69 -0.03 15.80
C ARG A 45 -20.17 -1.21 14.96
N GLU A 46 -19.39 -1.66 14.02
CA GLU A 46 -19.75 -2.76 13.13
C GLU A 46 -19.91 -4.08 13.90
N PHE A 47 -19.08 -4.35 14.92
CA PHE A 47 -19.30 -5.49 15.80
C PHE A 47 -20.54 -5.35 16.70
N ILE A 48 -20.86 -4.13 17.16
CA ILE A 48 -22.11 -3.86 17.88
C ILE A 48 -23.30 -4.13 16.97
N TYR A 49 -23.32 -3.64 15.73
CA TYR A 49 -24.37 -3.92 14.77
C TYR A 49 -24.46 -5.41 14.41
N CYS A 50 -23.33 -6.09 14.24
CA CYS A 50 -23.31 -7.53 14.02
C CYS A 50 -24.03 -8.27 15.16
N PHE A 51 -23.72 -7.93 16.42
CA PHE A 51 -24.40 -8.50 17.59
C PHE A 51 -25.89 -8.17 17.60
N LEU A 52 -26.26 -6.89 17.45
CA LEU A 52 -27.66 -6.44 17.47
C LEU A 52 -28.51 -7.12 16.38
N PHE A 53 -27.96 -7.26 15.18
CA PHE A 53 -28.67 -7.91 14.07
C PHE A 53 -28.94 -9.39 14.36
N LEU A 54 -27.94 -10.13 14.85
CA LEU A 54 -28.12 -11.53 15.22
C LEU A 54 -29.03 -11.67 16.45
N ALA A 55 -28.86 -10.78 17.43
CA ALA A 55 -29.67 -10.78 18.66
C ALA A 55 -31.15 -10.56 18.36
N LEU A 56 -31.49 -9.56 17.54
CA LEU A 56 -32.88 -9.25 17.19
C LEU A 56 -33.47 -10.20 16.13
N ALA A 57 -32.64 -10.74 15.24
CA ALA A 57 -33.09 -11.66 14.20
C ALA A 57 -33.58 -13.01 14.74
N TRP A 58 -33.01 -13.49 15.87
CA TRP A 58 -33.22 -14.86 16.34
C TRP A 58 -33.67 -14.95 17.78
N ARG A 59 -33.79 -13.84 18.51
CA ARG A 59 -34.15 -13.82 19.92
C ARG A 59 -35.05 -12.61 20.25
N GLU A 60 -35.97 -12.83 21.21
CA GLU A 60 -36.64 -11.79 21.95
C GLU A 60 -36.04 -11.73 23.36
N TRP A 61 -35.87 -10.54 23.90
CA TRP A 61 -35.07 -10.28 25.10
C TRP A 61 -35.96 -9.74 26.22
N HIS A 62 -36.59 -10.62 26.94
CA HIS A 62 -37.61 -10.30 27.94
C HIS A 62 -37.00 -9.94 29.31
N GLY A 63 -37.74 -9.16 30.10
CA GLY A 63 -37.34 -8.70 31.43
C GLY A 63 -36.09 -7.85 31.40
N ALA A 64 -35.20 -8.05 32.36
CA ALA A 64 -33.94 -7.32 32.45
C ALA A 64 -33.03 -7.47 31.23
N TRP A 65 -33.19 -8.50 30.40
CA TRP A 65 -32.44 -8.69 29.17
C TRP A 65 -32.73 -7.63 28.10
N ALA A 66 -33.94 -7.02 28.12
CA ALA A 66 -34.27 -5.91 27.24
C ALA A 66 -33.32 -4.69 27.44
N LEU A 67 -32.87 -4.50 28.69
CA LEU A 67 -31.91 -3.42 29.02
C LEU A 67 -30.53 -3.65 28.38
N LEU A 68 -30.15 -4.90 28.14
CA LEU A 68 -28.91 -5.19 27.43
C LEU A 68 -28.97 -4.67 25.99
N ILE A 69 -30.07 -4.93 25.29
CA ILE A 69 -30.27 -4.43 23.91
C ILE A 69 -30.35 -2.90 23.91
N ALA A 70 -31.12 -2.31 24.85
CA ALA A 70 -31.17 -0.84 24.99
C ALA A 70 -29.79 -0.24 25.27
N GLY A 71 -28.98 -0.92 26.10
CA GLY A 71 -27.60 -0.48 26.41
C GLY A 71 -26.68 -0.49 25.21
N PHE A 72 -26.77 -1.50 24.33
CA PHE A 72 -25.97 -1.50 23.09
C PHE A 72 -26.38 -0.39 22.11
N PHE A 73 -27.68 -0.10 22.00
CA PHE A 73 -28.14 1.05 21.21
C PHE A 73 -27.69 2.40 21.80
N LEU A 74 -27.70 2.53 23.13
CA LEU A 74 -27.19 3.74 23.79
C LEU A 74 -25.67 3.88 23.59
N LEU A 75 -24.92 2.79 23.69
CA LEU A 75 -23.49 2.77 23.42
C LEU A 75 -23.19 3.23 21.98
N GLU A 76 -24.00 2.80 21.02
CA GLU A 76 -23.88 3.21 19.62
C GLU A 76 -24.09 4.74 19.45
N VAL A 77 -25.06 5.34 20.16
CA VAL A 77 -25.24 6.80 20.17
C VAL A 77 -23.99 7.51 20.66
N VAL A 78 -23.38 7.01 21.74
CA VAL A 78 -22.16 7.60 22.33
C VAL A 78 -20.98 7.50 21.36
N ILE A 79 -20.80 6.30 20.75
CA ILE A 79 -19.70 6.06 19.80
C ILE A 79 -19.88 6.93 18.56
N THR A 80 -21.08 7.04 18.00
CA THR A 80 -21.38 7.90 16.85
C THR A 80 -21.07 9.36 17.14
N GLY A 81 -21.46 9.86 18.32
CA GLY A 81 -21.12 11.24 18.74
C GLY A 81 -19.61 11.46 18.88
N TRP A 82 -18.89 10.46 19.39
CA TRP A 82 -17.44 10.52 19.51
C TRP A 82 -16.74 10.45 18.16
N ASP A 83 -17.25 9.65 17.23
CA ASP A 83 -16.76 9.51 15.87
C ASP A 83 -16.81 10.86 15.14
N PHE A 84 -17.93 11.59 15.22
CA PHE A 84 -18.05 12.93 14.64
C PHE A 84 -17.00 13.92 15.18
N VAL A 85 -16.69 13.85 16.49
CA VAL A 85 -15.65 14.69 17.10
C VAL A 85 -14.26 14.34 16.55
N ILE A 86 -13.99 13.07 16.31
CA ILE A 86 -12.70 12.63 15.73
C ILE A 86 -12.60 13.00 14.26
N GLU A 87 -13.66 12.81 13.50
CA GLU A 87 -13.72 13.22 12.09
C GLU A 87 -13.43 14.69 11.91
N ASP A 88 -14.10 15.57 12.66
CA ASP A 88 -13.88 17.01 12.58
C ASP A 88 -12.46 17.45 12.96
N ARG A 89 -11.78 16.68 13.83
CA ARG A 89 -10.37 16.93 14.21
C ARG A 89 -9.36 16.42 13.17
N THR A 90 -9.71 15.37 12.43
CA THR A 90 -8.75 14.68 11.56
C THR A 90 -8.87 15.08 10.09
N ARG A 91 -10.05 15.53 9.64
CA ARG A 91 -10.31 15.88 8.24
C ARG A 91 -11.51 16.79 8.07
N ARG A 92 -11.62 17.42 6.91
CA ARG A 92 -12.86 18.13 6.51
C ARG A 92 -13.74 17.17 5.73
N LEU A 93 -14.93 16.91 6.23
CA LEU A 93 -15.92 16.08 5.59
C LEU A 93 -16.37 16.68 4.25
N ALA A 94 -16.47 15.83 3.22
CA ALA A 94 -17.07 16.21 1.95
C ALA A 94 -18.57 16.55 2.14
N PRO A 95 -19.14 17.50 1.38
CA PRO A 95 -20.55 17.88 1.55
C PRO A 95 -21.53 16.70 1.43
N PHE A 96 -21.29 15.77 0.52
CA PHE A 96 -22.11 14.58 0.35
C PHE A 96 -22.02 13.61 1.54
N GLU A 97 -20.83 13.40 2.07
CA GLU A 97 -20.59 12.57 3.27
C GLU A 97 -21.30 13.16 4.50
N ARG A 98 -21.19 14.47 4.70
CA ARG A 98 -21.90 15.18 5.79
C ARG A 98 -23.42 15.03 5.67
N LEU A 99 -23.97 15.16 4.47
CA LEU A 99 -25.38 14.93 4.22
C LEU A 99 -25.79 13.49 4.57
N LEU A 100 -25.01 12.52 4.14
CA LEU A 100 -25.27 11.10 4.36
C LEU A 100 -25.19 10.74 5.86
N HIS A 101 -24.20 11.25 6.59
CA HIS A 101 -24.09 11.11 8.04
C HIS A 101 -25.30 11.72 8.78
N THR A 102 -25.79 12.90 8.32
CA THR A 102 -27.00 13.50 8.87
C THR A 102 -28.21 12.59 8.66
N VAL A 103 -28.41 12.05 7.45
CA VAL A 103 -29.52 11.12 7.13
C VAL A 103 -29.41 9.85 7.97
N LEU A 104 -28.21 9.26 8.09
CA LEU A 104 -27.97 8.06 8.90
C LEU A 104 -28.30 8.29 10.37
N THR A 105 -27.91 9.45 10.93
CA THR A 105 -28.21 9.80 12.32
C THR A 105 -29.70 9.98 12.56
N LEU A 106 -30.43 10.67 11.65
CA LEU A 106 -31.88 10.82 11.74
C LEU A 106 -32.58 9.46 11.63
N MET A 107 -32.17 8.61 10.68
CA MET A 107 -32.69 7.26 10.52
C MET A 107 -32.48 6.40 11.76
N PHE A 108 -31.30 6.50 12.38
CA PHE A 108 -31.02 5.81 13.62
C PHE A 108 -31.97 6.25 14.75
N GLY A 109 -32.27 7.55 14.87
CA GLY A 109 -33.29 8.07 15.78
C GLY A 109 -34.68 7.46 15.52
N VAL A 110 -35.07 7.32 14.24
CA VAL A 110 -36.35 6.67 13.86
C VAL A 110 -36.35 5.17 14.26
N VAL A 111 -35.23 4.47 14.09
CA VAL A 111 -35.07 3.08 14.55
C VAL A 111 -35.27 2.98 16.06
N LEU A 112 -34.63 3.86 16.84
CA LEU A 112 -34.77 3.91 18.30
C LEU A 112 -36.22 4.17 18.71
N MET A 113 -36.90 5.10 18.09
CA MET A 113 -38.32 5.40 18.37
C MET A 113 -39.24 4.23 18.02
N ALA A 114 -38.97 3.48 16.95
CA ALA A 114 -39.74 2.32 16.55
C ALA A 114 -39.49 1.10 17.47
N LEU A 115 -38.26 0.97 17.98
CA LEU A 115 -37.85 -0.14 18.84
C LEU A 115 -38.23 0.08 20.33
N ALA A 116 -38.24 1.31 20.80
CA ALA A 116 -38.47 1.65 22.19
C ALA A 116 -39.77 1.04 22.81
N PRO A 117 -40.95 1.11 22.15
CA PRO A 117 -42.16 0.47 22.70
C PRO A 117 -42.01 -1.05 22.77
N ILE A 118 -41.35 -1.69 21.83
CA ILE A 118 -41.10 -3.14 21.81
C ILE A 118 -40.18 -3.54 22.97
N LEU A 119 -39.12 -2.80 23.22
CA LEU A 119 -38.23 -3.05 24.35
C LEU A 119 -38.94 -2.83 25.69
N LEU A 120 -39.86 -1.87 25.76
CA LEU A 120 -40.64 -1.61 26.96
C LEU A 120 -41.63 -2.72 27.23
N ASP A 121 -42.27 -3.27 26.19
CA ASP A 121 -43.15 -4.42 26.31
C ASP A 121 -42.37 -5.67 26.74
N TRP A 122 -41.22 -5.94 26.10
CA TRP A 122 -40.34 -7.03 26.52
C TRP A 122 -39.82 -6.87 27.96
N TYR A 123 -39.53 -5.64 28.40
CA TYR A 123 -39.07 -5.39 29.77
C TYR A 123 -40.13 -5.77 30.82
N ARG A 124 -41.42 -5.68 30.48
CA ARG A 124 -42.54 -6.03 31.38
C ARG A 124 -42.79 -7.53 31.50
N GLU A 125 -42.26 -8.32 30.57
CA GLU A 125 -42.33 -9.76 30.57
C GLU A 125 -41.35 -10.39 31.59
N PRO A 126 -41.59 -11.64 32.06
CA PRO A 126 -40.61 -12.37 32.87
C PRO A 126 -39.26 -12.49 32.18
N ALA A 127 -38.16 -12.38 32.94
CA ALA A 127 -36.82 -12.42 32.40
C ALA A 127 -36.52 -13.74 31.66
N ALA A 128 -36.41 -13.67 30.33
CA ALA A 128 -36.14 -14.81 29.46
C ALA A 128 -35.50 -14.33 28.14
N VAL A 129 -34.75 -15.21 27.49
CA VAL A 129 -34.28 -15.04 26.12
C VAL A 129 -34.99 -16.08 25.26
N VAL A 130 -36.01 -15.63 24.55
CA VAL A 130 -36.91 -16.49 23.78
C VAL A 130 -36.44 -16.62 22.33
N ALA A 131 -36.47 -17.84 21.79
CA ALA A 131 -36.15 -18.04 20.39
C ALA A 131 -37.25 -17.44 19.50
N ALA A 132 -36.85 -16.63 18.52
CA ALA A 132 -37.74 -16.03 17.55
C ALA A 132 -37.21 -16.28 16.13
N ASN A 133 -38.14 -16.32 15.17
CA ASN A 133 -37.78 -16.40 13.75
C ASN A 133 -38.72 -15.49 12.94
N HIS A 134 -38.16 -14.49 12.31
CA HIS A 134 -38.90 -13.50 11.54
C HIS A 134 -38.83 -13.78 10.03
N GLY A 135 -38.58 -15.04 9.63
CA GLY A 135 -38.55 -15.49 8.26
C GLY A 135 -37.43 -14.83 7.44
N VAL A 136 -37.83 -14.18 6.35
CA VAL A 136 -36.85 -13.51 5.43
C VAL A 136 -36.01 -12.45 6.14
N PHE A 137 -36.56 -11.75 7.14
CA PHE A 137 -35.81 -10.75 7.90
C PHE A 137 -34.70 -11.37 8.74
N SER A 138 -34.94 -12.54 9.36
CA SER A 138 -33.90 -13.25 10.13
C SER A 138 -32.72 -13.64 9.22
N ALA A 139 -33.00 -14.15 8.03
CA ALA A 139 -31.98 -14.48 7.04
C ALA A 139 -31.22 -13.24 6.54
N LEU A 140 -31.96 -12.17 6.22
CA LEU A 140 -31.39 -10.92 5.71
C LEU A 140 -30.49 -10.24 6.74
N LEU A 141 -30.95 -10.10 7.99
CA LEU A 141 -30.15 -9.51 9.06
C LEU A 141 -28.93 -10.37 9.39
N SER A 142 -29.03 -11.70 9.32
CA SER A 142 -27.87 -12.60 9.48
C SER A 142 -26.83 -12.38 8.37
N PHE A 143 -27.27 -12.24 7.12
CA PHE A 143 -26.37 -11.91 6.00
C PHE A 143 -25.68 -10.56 6.22
N MET A 144 -26.43 -9.54 6.62
CA MET A 144 -25.89 -8.21 6.93
C MET A 144 -24.91 -8.25 8.11
N ALA A 145 -25.21 -9.05 9.16
CA ALA A 145 -24.32 -9.24 10.29
C ALA A 145 -22.95 -9.82 9.89
N VAL A 146 -22.93 -10.78 8.96
CA VAL A 146 -21.67 -11.30 8.40
C VAL A 146 -20.90 -10.20 7.65
N GLY A 147 -21.60 -9.36 6.89
CA GLY A 147 -21.03 -8.19 6.24
C GLY A 147 -20.38 -7.23 7.24
N MET A 148 -21.12 -6.87 8.30
CA MET A 148 -20.63 -5.99 9.37
C MET A 148 -19.42 -6.60 10.08
N ALA A 149 -19.46 -7.88 10.48
CA ALA A 149 -18.32 -8.54 11.10
C ALA A 149 -17.07 -8.54 10.21
N THR A 150 -17.25 -8.75 8.90
CA THR A 150 -16.15 -8.76 7.93
C THR A 150 -15.53 -7.38 7.82
N TRP A 151 -16.36 -6.34 7.75
CA TRP A 151 -15.90 -4.95 7.65
C TRP A 151 -15.26 -4.48 8.96
N GLY A 152 -15.88 -4.80 10.10
CA GLY A 152 -15.35 -4.52 11.43
C GLY A 152 -13.98 -5.14 11.67
N LEU A 153 -13.79 -6.40 11.28
CA LEU A 153 -12.49 -7.05 11.34
C LEU A 153 -11.45 -6.32 10.44
N ARG A 154 -11.86 -5.98 9.24
CA ARG A 154 -10.98 -5.27 8.30
C ARG A 154 -10.56 -3.88 8.80
N ASP A 155 -11.49 -3.09 9.32
CA ASP A 155 -11.22 -1.74 9.83
C ASP A 155 -10.42 -1.79 11.14
N GLY A 156 -10.73 -2.74 12.01
CA GLY A 156 -9.93 -3.01 13.20
C GLY A 156 -8.49 -3.37 12.88
N LEU A 157 -8.26 -4.26 11.91
CA LEU A 157 -6.91 -4.60 11.45
C LEU A 157 -6.20 -3.41 10.81
N ALA A 158 -6.90 -2.54 10.08
CA ALA A 158 -6.34 -1.32 9.52
C ALA A 158 -5.96 -0.32 10.62
N ALA A 159 -6.84 -0.09 11.60
CA ALA A 159 -6.57 0.75 12.76
C ALA A 159 -5.33 0.25 13.53
N LEU A 160 -5.28 -1.04 13.85
CA LEU A 160 -4.17 -1.66 14.56
C LEU A 160 -2.83 -1.52 13.80
N ARG A 161 -2.83 -1.67 12.48
CA ARG A 161 -1.64 -1.41 11.64
C ARG A 161 -1.15 0.02 11.78
N HIS A 162 -2.05 1.00 11.90
CA HIS A 162 -1.70 2.41 12.04
C HIS A 162 -1.31 2.81 13.46
N PHE A 163 -1.75 2.08 14.49
CA PHE A 163 -1.24 2.21 15.85
C PHE A 163 0.17 1.62 16.00
N GLY A 164 0.55 0.68 15.11
CA GLY A 164 1.86 0.06 15.09
C GLY A 164 3.00 0.99 14.72
N PRO A 165 4.24 0.50 14.82
CA PRO A 165 5.41 1.28 14.45
C PRO A 165 5.38 1.70 12.98
N ALA A 166 6.05 2.80 12.67
CA ALA A 166 6.14 3.32 11.31
C ALA A 166 6.74 2.29 10.34
N GLU A 167 6.37 2.35 9.07
CA GLU A 167 6.82 1.41 8.02
C GLU A 167 8.36 1.32 7.95
N TRP A 168 9.05 2.45 8.10
CA TRP A 168 10.51 2.50 8.07
C TRP A 168 11.19 1.76 9.23
N LEU A 169 10.51 1.60 10.38
CA LEU A 169 11.00 0.78 11.49
C LEU A 169 10.85 -0.72 11.24
N ARG A 170 9.83 -1.11 10.45
CA ARG A 170 9.60 -2.51 10.05
C ARG A 170 10.51 -2.92 8.90
N HIS A 171 10.75 -2.01 7.98
CA HIS A 171 11.53 -2.21 6.77
C HIS A 171 12.56 -1.08 6.64
N PRO A 172 13.65 -1.13 7.43
CA PRO A 172 14.67 -0.09 7.37
C PRO A 172 15.21 0.05 5.95
N ILE A 173 15.44 1.29 5.56
CA ILE A 173 16.07 1.58 4.27
C ILE A 173 17.57 1.37 4.45
N GLU A 174 18.14 0.44 3.70
CA GLU A 174 19.61 0.32 3.59
C GLU A 174 20.17 1.66 3.13
N ALA A 175 21.13 2.19 3.87
CA ALA A 175 21.85 3.39 3.48
C ALA A 175 23.26 3.02 3.05
N ALA A 176 23.82 3.75 2.08
CA ALA A 176 25.21 3.59 1.73
C ALA A 176 26.11 3.97 2.92
N GLU A 177 27.22 3.28 3.06
CA GLU A 177 28.20 3.58 4.10
C GLU A 177 28.82 4.98 3.94
N ARG A 178 28.86 5.48 2.70
CA ARG A 178 29.40 6.81 2.36
C ARG A 178 28.38 7.63 1.57
N PRO A 179 28.18 8.93 1.91
CA PRO A 179 27.39 9.84 1.11
C PRO A 179 27.96 9.99 -0.31
N SER A 180 27.10 10.03 -1.33
CA SER A 180 27.51 10.29 -2.72
C SER A 180 27.83 11.76 -2.99
N GLY A 181 27.45 12.64 -2.07
CA GLY A 181 27.52 14.10 -2.26
C GLY A 181 26.46 14.67 -3.19
N ARG A 182 25.54 13.83 -3.70
CA ARG A 182 24.45 14.28 -4.59
C ARG A 182 23.15 14.44 -3.82
N ALA A 183 22.33 15.41 -4.24
CA ALA A 183 20.98 15.58 -3.74
C ALA A 183 19.97 15.42 -4.89
N VAL A 184 18.91 14.66 -4.62
CA VAL A 184 17.86 14.36 -5.61
C VAL A 184 16.49 14.73 -5.07
N LEU A 185 15.76 15.56 -5.81
CA LEU A 185 14.37 15.89 -5.51
C LEU A 185 13.43 14.84 -6.12
N VAL A 186 12.57 14.26 -5.30
CA VAL A 186 11.59 13.23 -5.74
C VAL A 186 10.18 13.72 -5.46
N THR A 187 9.37 13.86 -6.51
CA THR A 187 7.92 14.05 -6.39
C THR A 187 7.20 12.71 -6.52
N GLY A 188 6.06 12.55 -5.87
CA GLY A 188 5.35 11.26 -5.88
C GLY A 188 6.08 10.12 -5.14
N ALA A 189 7.02 10.45 -4.25
CA ALA A 189 7.83 9.50 -3.47
C ALA A 189 6.99 8.51 -2.66
N THR A 190 5.86 8.93 -2.10
CA THR A 190 4.95 8.05 -1.32
C THR A 190 4.20 7.03 -2.17
N GLY A 191 4.23 7.17 -3.51
CA GLY A 191 3.66 6.23 -4.47
C GLY A 191 4.48 4.93 -4.58
N PHE A 192 4.00 4.02 -5.44
CA PHE A 192 4.63 2.71 -5.65
C PHE A 192 6.04 2.84 -6.23
N ILE A 193 6.19 3.40 -7.45
CA ILE A 193 7.51 3.56 -8.09
C ILE A 193 8.39 4.50 -7.26
N GLY A 194 7.83 5.63 -6.79
CA GLY A 194 8.57 6.61 -6.01
C GLY A 194 9.18 6.04 -4.73
N GLY A 195 8.48 5.14 -4.04
CA GLY A 195 9.01 4.44 -2.86
C GLY A 195 10.26 3.61 -3.17
N HIS A 196 10.25 2.90 -4.29
CA HIS A 196 11.43 2.14 -4.75
C HIS A 196 12.57 3.04 -5.20
N VAL A 197 12.25 4.18 -5.84
CA VAL A 197 13.27 5.20 -6.20
C VAL A 197 13.96 5.77 -4.96
N VAL A 198 13.20 6.15 -3.93
CA VAL A 198 13.79 6.64 -2.68
C VAL A 198 14.72 5.60 -2.05
N ARG A 199 14.33 4.32 -2.02
CA ARG A 199 15.19 3.24 -1.51
C ARG A 199 16.47 3.09 -2.34
N MET A 200 16.38 3.12 -3.66
CA MET A 200 17.54 3.06 -4.56
C MET A 200 18.49 4.23 -4.32
N LEU A 201 18.00 5.47 -4.29
CA LEU A 201 18.81 6.66 -4.05
C LEU A 201 19.52 6.61 -2.68
N ARG A 202 18.80 6.18 -1.64
CA ARG A 202 19.39 6.01 -0.30
C ARG A 202 20.49 4.96 -0.26
N ARG A 203 20.30 3.82 -0.94
CA ARG A 203 21.35 2.79 -1.08
C ARG A 203 22.61 3.29 -1.78
N ARG A 204 22.46 4.30 -2.63
CA ARG A 204 23.59 4.96 -3.33
C ARG A 204 24.26 6.06 -2.50
N GLY A 205 23.68 6.40 -1.36
CA GLY A 205 24.17 7.49 -0.51
C GLY A 205 23.74 8.88 -0.96
N ASP A 206 22.74 8.98 -1.83
CA ASP A 206 22.19 10.26 -2.27
C ASP A 206 21.37 10.90 -1.14
N ALA A 207 21.45 12.21 -0.96
CA ALA A 207 20.55 12.99 -0.14
C ALA A 207 19.19 13.12 -0.86
N VAL A 208 18.12 12.61 -0.25
CA VAL A 208 16.81 12.57 -0.90
C VAL A 208 15.89 13.63 -0.33
N TRP A 209 15.41 14.52 -1.18
CA TRP A 209 14.39 15.52 -0.91
C TRP A 209 13.05 15.04 -1.45
N VAL A 210 12.06 14.97 -0.59
CA VAL A 210 10.71 14.48 -0.93
C VAL A 210 9.74 15.64 -0.87
N TRP A 211 9.24 16.07 -2.02
CA TRP A 211 8.17 17.04 -2.08
C TRP A 211 6.81 16.33 -2.10
N THR A 212 6.00 16.57 -1.07
CA THR A 212 4.72 15.88 -0.89
C THR A 212 3.70 16.73 -0.14
N ARG A 213 2.42 16.52 -0.42
CA ARG A 213 1.30 17.12 0.32
C ARG A 213 1.07 16.46 1.69
N ASP A 214 1.48 15.21 1.82
CA ASP A 214 1.31 14.39 3.02
C ASP A 214 2.69 14.04 3.60
N ALA A 215 3.21 14.97 4.41
CA ALA A 215 4.51 14.83 5.05
C ALA A 215 4.52 13.69 6.06
N ASP A 216 3.42 13.51 6.80
CA ASP A 216 3.33 12.48 7.84
C ASP A 216 3.41 11.09 7.24
N ARG A 217 2.77 10.88 6.09
CA ARG A 217 2.88 9.63 5.33
C ARG A 217 4.29 9.40 4.81
N ALA A 218 4.97 10.45 4.34
CA ALA A 218 6.35 10.32 3.88
C ALA A 218 7.29 9.97 5.02
N LEU A 219 7.18 10.63 6.17
CA LEU A 219 7.96 10.34 7.38
C LEU A 219 7.65 8.94 7.93
N ALA A 220 6.39 8.53 7.93
CA ALA A 220 6.01 7.17 8.34
C ALA A 220 6.61 6.09 7.43
N LYS A 221 6.79 6.40 6.14
CA LYS A 221 7.32 5.46 5.14
C LYS A 221 8.85 5.42 5.11
N PHE A 222 9.51 6.57 5.20
CA PHE A 222 10.95 6.69 4.97
C PHE A 222 11.75 7.05 6.23
N GLY A 223 11.10 7.45 7.31
CA GLY A 223 11.74 7.90 8.54
C GLY A 223 12.48 9.23 8.39
N PRO A 224 13.40 9.52 9.33
CA PRO A 224 14.16 10.77 9.35
C PRO A 224 15.30 10.82 8.33
N HIS A 225 15.44 9.78 7.50
CA HIS A 225 16.56 9.64 6.56
C HIS A 225 16.33 10.35 5.21
N VAL A 226 15.19 11.05 5.07
CA VAL A 226 14.86 11.86 3.89
C VAL A 226 14.42 13.25 4.34
N HIS A 227 14.72 14.25 3.55
CA HIS A 227 14.24 15.61 3.78
C HIS A 227 12.83 15.74 3.19
N VAL A 228 11.83 15.93 4.04
CA VAL A 228 10.43 16.05 3.59
C VAL A 228 10.03 17.52 3.60
N VAL A 229 9.53 18.01 2.46
CA VAL A 229 9.04 19.38 2.29
C VAL A 229 7.60 19.37 1.75
N ARG A 230 6.79 20.31 2.21
CA ARG A 230 5.41 20.54 1.73
C ARG A 230 5.36 21.55 0.59
N ALA A 231 6.31 22.48 0.57
CA ALA A 231 6.50 23.44 -0.51
C ALA A 231 7.96 23.44 -0.97
N LEU A 232 8.20 23.66 -2.27
CA LEU A 232 9.56 23.73 -2.83
C LEU A 232 10.38 24.90 -2.25
N ALA A 233 9.71 25.95 -1.79
CA ALA A 233 10.33 27.09 -1.11
C ALA A 233 10.96 26.72 0.25
N GLU A 234 10.57 25.61 0.87
CA GLU A 234 11.17 25.10 2.11
C GLU A 234 12.58 24.51 1.89
N ILE A 235 12.97 24.23 0.64
CA ILE A 235 14.32 23.79 0.31
C ILE A 235 15.25 25.00 0.42
N PRO A 236 16.27 24.99 1.33
CA PRO A 236 17.16 26.12 1.52
C PRO A 236 17.79 26.56 0.20
N ALA A 237 17.98 27.88 0.03
CA ALA A 237 18.46 28.43 -1.23
C ALA A 237 19.89 27.96 -1.60
N ASP A 238 20.71 27.67 -0.60
CA ASP A 238 22.07 27.12 -0.73
C ASP A 238 22.12 25.62 -1.01
N THR A 239 21.01 24.92 -0.83
CA THR A 239 20.94 23.48 -1.09
C THR A 239 20.98 23.21 -2.58
N ARG A 240 22.05 22.62 -3.07
CA ARG A 240 22.16 22.17 -4.45
C ARG A 240 21.34 20.90 -4.64
N ILE A 241 20.45 20.92 -5.65
CA ILE A 241 19.75 19.72 -6.14
C ILE A 241 20.34 19.33 -7.48
N ASP A 242 20.92 18.13 -7.58
CA ASP A 242 21.64 17.67 -8.79
C ASP A 242 20.70 17.04 -9.82
N ALA A 243 19.59 16.42 -9.35
CA ALA A 243 18.64 15.74 -10.22
C ALA A 243 17.21 15.82 -9.67
N ILE A 244 16.24 15.68 -10.56
CA ILE A 244 14.82 15.62 -10.23
C ILE A 244 14.22 14.33 -10.76
N VAL A 245 13.45 13.62 -9.93
CA VAL A 245 12.61 12.48 -10.34
C VAL A 245 11.15 12.85 -10.14
N ASN A 246 10.47 13.22 -11.22
CA ASN A 246 9.11 13.74 -11.21
C ASN A 246 8.08 12.63 -11.50
N LEU A 247 7.61 11.93 -10.46
CA LEU A 247 6.65 10.83 -10.54
C LEU A 247 5.26 11.21 -10.03
N ALA A 248 5.02 12.46 -9.66
CA ALA A 248 3.73 12.89 -9.14
C ALA A 248 2.62 12.76 -10.19
N GLY A 249 1.44 12.34 -9.75
CA GLY A 249 0.26 12.23 -10.58
C GLY A 249 -0.85 11.43 -9.89
N ALA A 250 -2.09 11.89 -10.02
CA ALA A 250 -3.25 11.14 -9.55
C ALA A 250 -3.39 9.80 -10.33
N PRO A 251 -3.83 8.71 -9.68
CA PRO A 251 -4.02 7.42 -10.34
C PRO A 251 -4.97 7.53 -11.54
N VAL A 252 -4.55 7.02 -12.70
CA VAL A 252 -5.37 7.03 -13.94
C VAL A 252 -6.52 6.04 -13.83
N ILE A 253 -6.22 4.83 -13.28
CA ILE A 253 -7.23 3.82 -12.99
C ILE A 253 -7.88 4.15 -11.64
N GLY A 254 -9.19 4.27 -11.63
CA GLY A 254 -9.96 4.63 -10.44
C GLY A 254 -11.37 5.09 -10.84
N PRO A 255 -11.83 6.27 -10.37
CA PRO A 255 -13.11 6.84 -10.76
C PRO A 255 -13.31 7.00 -12.28
N PRO A 256 -14.55 6.91 -12.79
CA PRO A 256 -14.84 7.21 -14.17
C PRO A 256 -14.32 8.59 -14.61
N TRP A 257 -13.91 8.70 -15.86
CA TRP A 257 -13.30 9.91 -16.39
C TRP A 257 -14.34 11.02 -16.71
N THR A 258 -14.98 11.54 -15.66
CA THR A 258 -15.79 12.76 -15.75
C THR A 258 -14.92 13.97 -16.13
N LYS A 259 -15.52 15.07 -16.59
CA LYS A 259 -14.80 16.34 -16.87
C LYS A 259 -13.93 16.77 -15.69
N LYS A 260 -14.48 16.74 -14.46
CA LYS A 260 -13.74 17.08 -13.22
C LYS A 260 -12.57 16.12 -12.98
N ARG A 261 -12.76 14.82 -13.21
CA ARG A 261 -11.69 13.83 -13.04
C ARG A 261 -10.58 13.98 -14.05
N ARG A 262 -10.91 14.25 -15.33
CA ARG A 262 -9.91 14.51 -16.37
C ARG A 262 -9.07 15.75 -16.02
N GLN A 263 -9.72 16.83 -15.56
CA GLN A 263 -9.00 18.03 -15.12
C GLN A 263 -8.06 17.73 -13.96
N LEU A 264 -8.50 16.95 -12.96
CA LEU A 264 -7.64 16.52 -11.87
C LEU A 264 -6.43 15.70 -12.36
N LEU A 265 -6.62 14.82 -13.35
CA LEU A 265 -5.52 14.04 -13.92
C LEU A 265 -4.49 14.93 -14.63
N ILE A 266 -4.94 15.94 -15.37
CA ILE A 266 -4.08 16.94 -16.01
C ILE A 266 -3.37 17.77 -14.94
N ASP A 267 -4.10 18.40 -14.04
CA ASP A 267 -3.56 19.31 -13.03
C ASP A 267 -2.52 18.64 -12.14
N SER A 268 -2.77 17.41 -11.71
CA SER A 268 -1.85 16.66 -10.87
C SER A 268 -0.51 16.33 -11.54
N ARG A 269 -0.40 16.53 -12.85
CA ARG A 269 0.80 16.28 -13.66
C ARG A 269 1.40 17.57 -14.18
N VAL A 270 0.62 18.33 -14.93
CA VAL A 270 1.09 19.54 -15.61
C VAL A 270 1.43 20.64 -14.61
N LYS A 271 0.47 20.97 -13.70
CA LYS A 271 0.73 22.00 -12.67
C LYS A 271 1.88 21.64 -11.74
N THR A 272 1.97 20.35 -11.34
CA THR A 272 3.10 19.90 -10.52
C THR A 272 4.43 20.04 -11.25
N THR A 273 4.48 19.69 -12.54
CA THR A 273 5.68 19.88 -13.36
C THR A 273 6.02 21.36 -13.51
N GLN A 274 5.03 22.21 -13.76
CA GLN A 274 5.22 23.65 -13.87
C GLN A 274 5.79 24.25 -12.56
N GLN A 275 5.25 23.88 -11.40
CA GLN A 275 5.78 24.33 -10.11
C GLN A 275 7.25 23.94 -9.90
N VAL A 276 7.66 22.76 -10.37
CA VAL A 276 9.07 22.34 -10.34
C VAL A 276 9.91 23.22 -11.25
N LEU A 277 9.42 23.55 -12.45
CA LEU A 277 10.13 24.41 -13.40
C LEU A 277 10.27 25.85 -12.90
N ASP A 278 9.19 26.41 -12.37
CA ASP A 278 9.19 27.78 -11.79
C ASP A 278 10.22 27.84 -10.65
N TRP A 279 10.26 26.81 -9.80
CA TRP A 279 11.27 26.69 -8.76
C TRP A 279 12.70 26.56 -9.32
N CYS A 280 12.92 25.80 -10.39
CA CYS A 280 14.22 25.71 -11.05
C CYS A 280 14.65 27.05 -11.65
N ALA A 281 13.71 27.78 -12.28
CA ALA A 281 13.97 29.11 -12.88
C ALA A 281 14.40 30.13 -11.82
N THR A 282 13.74 30.16 -10.65
CA THR A 282 14.14 31.06 -9.56
C THR A 282 15.54 30.81 -9.02
N ARG A 283 16.09 29.59 -9.22
CA ARG A 283 17.45 29.22 -8.80
C ARG A 283 18.51 29.45 -9.87
N ALA A 284 18.10 29.52 -11.13
CA ALA A 284 19.00 29.84 -12.24
C ALA A 284 19.35 31.34 -12.31
N GLU A 285 18.55 32.20 -11.67
CA GLU A 285 18.85 33.65 -11.63
C GLU A 285 19.94 33.96 -10.59
N PRO A 286 21.02 34.68 -11.00
CA PRO A 286 22.07 35.11 -10.08
C PRO A 286 21.49 36.10 -9.06
N ARG A 287 21.18 35.66 -7.88
CA ARG A 287 20.91 36.56 -6.75
C ARG A 287 22.18 36.71 -5.93
N SER A 288 22.44 37.92 -5.49
CA SER A 288 23.66 38.28 -4.74
C SER A 288 23.92 37.29 -3.59
N GLY A 289 24.92 36.44 -3.76
CA GLY A 289 25.52 35.63 -2.72
C GLY A 289 25.28 34.12 -2.75
N VAL A 290 24.30 33.60 -3.51
CA VAL A 290 24.05 32.15 -3.54
C VAL A 290 23.69 31.69 -4.96
N THR A 291 24.58 30.96 -5.58
CA THR A 291 24.37 30.33 -6.89
C THR A 291 24.22 28.81 -6.72
N ALA A 292 23.02 28.35 -6.42
CA ALA A 292 22.71 26.94 -6.60
C ALA A 292 22.48 26.71 -8.09
N ALA A 293 23.40 26.01 -8.77
CA ALA A 293 23.24 25.65 -10.18
C ALA A 293 21.92 24.84 -10.36
N PRO A 294 21.21 25.01 -11.50
CA PRO A 294 20.01 24.23 -11.78
C PRO A 294 20.33 22.73 -11.83
N PRO A 295 19.35 21.86 -11.57
CA PRO A 295 19.52 20.41 -11.67
C PRO A 295 20.02 20.01 -13.06
N ARG A 296 20.91 19.02 -13.13
CA ARG A 296 21.49 18.55 -14.40
C ARG A 296 20.51 17.73 -15.23
N VAL A 297 19.58 17.05 -14.58
CA VAL A 297 18.63 16.13 -15.22
C VAL A 297 17.29 16.11 -14.49
N MET A 298 16.22 16.04 -15.28
CA MET A 298 14.86 15.76 -14.81
C MET A 298 14.34 14.50 -15.51
N VAL A 299 14.07 13.46 -14.70
CA VAL A 299 13.41 12.23 -15.16
C VAL A 299 11.93 12.32 -14.82
N THR A 300 11.08 12.36 -15.85
CA THR A 300 9.63 12.55 -15.70
C THR A 300 8.88 11.29 -16.12
N ALA A 301 7.90 10.86 -15.28
CA ALA A 301 7.01 9.78 -15.66
C ALA A 301 6.00 10.25 -16.72
N SER A 302 6.01 9.61 -17.88
CA SER A 302 4.94 9.59 -18.87
C SER A 302 4.30 8.19 -18.88
N ALA A 303 3.56 7.84 -19.91
CA ALA A 303 2.96 6.52 -20.02
C ALA A 303 2.88 6.07 -21.49
N ILE A 304 2.82 4.77 -21.73
CA ILE A 304 2.54 4.21 -23.07
C ILE A 304 1.18 4.64 -23.63
N GLY A 305 0.28 5.15 -22.76
CA GLY A 305 -0.95 5.82 -23.18
C GLY A 305 -0.74 6.96 -24.18
N PHE A 306 0.49 7.46 -24.32
CA PHE A 306 0.93 8.42 -25.36
C PHE A 306 0.52 7.96 -26.77
N TYR A 307 0.64 6.66 -27.04
CA TYR A 307 0.38 6.10 -28.37
C TYR A 307 -1.10 5.91 -28.67
N GLY A 308 -1.98 5.96 -27.64
CA GLY A 308 -3.40 5.61 -27.82
C GLY A 308 -3.62 4.10 -28.01
N PRO A 309 -4.88 3.68 -28.27
CA PRO A 309 -5.21 2.28 -28.55
C PRO A 309 -4.50 1.77 -29.78
N GLY A 310 -3.93 0.55 -29.71
CA GLY A 310 -3.21 -0.08 -30.84
C GLY A 310 -3.76 -1.45 -31.21
N GLY A 311 -3.39 -1.91 -32.42
CA GLY A 311 -3.57 -3.27 -32.90
C GLY A 311 -2.36 -4.15 -32.63
N ASP A 312 -1.92 -4.87 -33.67
CA ASP A 312 -0.76 -5.77 -33.62
C ASP A 312 0.56 -5.09 -34.00
N GLU A 313 0.50 -3.87 -34.48
CA GLU A 313 1.67 -3.10 -34.90
C GLU A 313 2.54 -2.72 -33.69
N TRP A 314 3.84 -2.78 -33.92
CA TRP A 314 4.82 -2.36 -32.93
C TRP A 314 4.86 -0.83 -32.82
N MET A 315 4.73 -0.33 -31.60
CA MET A 315 4.90 1.07 -31.26
C MET A 315 6.28 1.30 -30.65
N THR A 316 7.03 2.22 -31.20
CA THR A 316 8.35 2.63 -30.73
C THR A 316 8.30 4.08 -30.25
N GLU A 317 9.43 4.59 -29.76
CA GLU A 317 9.52 5.98 -29.29
C GLU A 317 9.26 7.02 -30.40
N SER A 318 9.39 6.64 -31.68
CA SER A 318 9.09 7.48 -32.85
C SER A 318 7.63 7.43 -33.31
N THR A 319 6.82 6.50 -32.78
CA THR A 319 5.40 6.39 -33.13
C THR A 319 4.64 7.63 -32.64
N PRO A 320 3.84 8.31 -33.51
CA PRO A 320 3.11 9.51 -33.14
C PRO A 320 1.95 9.20 -32.19
N PRO A 321 1.50 10.20 -31.41
CA PRO A 321 0.32 10.06 -30.55
C PRO A 321 -0.97 10.06 -31.36
N GLN A 322 -2.04 9.52 -30.79
CA GLN A 322 -3.41 9.58 -31.36
C GLN A 322 -4.24 10.67 -30.69
N ASP A 323 -5.36 11.06 -31.31
CA ASP A 323 -6.28 12.05 -30.77
C ASP A 323 -7.28 11.42 -29.76
N VAL A 324 -6.74 10.94 -28.63
CA VAL A 324 -7.49 10.38 -27.50
C VAL A 324 -7.03 11.02 -26.19
N PHE A 325 -7.87 10.99 -25.17
CA PHE A 325 -7.60 11.68 -23.89
C PHE A 325 -6.28 11.27 -23.26
N GLN A 326 -5.95 9.98 -23.22
CA GLN A 326 -4.70 9.50 -22.62
C GLN A 326 -3.45 9.99 -23.36
N SER A 327 -3.53 10.10 -24.69
CA SER A 327 -2.41 10.65 -25.50
C SER A 327 -2.22 12.14 -25.23
N LYS A 328 -3.32 12.91 -25.19
CA LYS A 328 -3.29 14.34 -24.83
C LYS A 328 -2.69 14.56 -23.46
N LEU A 329 -3.09 13.76 -22.46
CA LEU A 329 -2.55 13.84 -21.11
C LEU A 329 -1.03 13.61 -21.05
N CYS A 330 -0.53 12.64 -21.83
CA CYS A 330 0.90 12.37 -21.93
C CYS A 330 1.63 13.50 -22.68
N LEU A 331 1.08 13.99 -23.78
CA LEU A 331 1.62 15.10 -24.56
C LEU A 331 1.79 16.36 -23.72
N GLU A 332 0.74 16.77 -23.01
CA GLU A 332 0.78 17.96 -22.16
C GLU A 332 1.83 17.83 -21.06
N ARG A 333 1.95 16.64 -20.47
CA ARG A 333 2.96 16.37 -19.45
C ARG A 333 4.37 16.39 -20.01
N GLU A 334 4.61 15.73 -21.15
CA GLU A 334 5.93 15.71 -21.82
C GLU A 334 6.31 17.12 -22.28
N ALA A 335 5.36 17.89 -22.85
CA ALA A 335 5.58 19.27 -23.25
C ALA A 335 5.96 20.17 -22.05
N ALA A 336 5.23 20.05 -20.93
CA ALA A 336 5.55 20.76 -19.71
C ALA A 336 6.96 20.40 -19.20
N ALA A 337 7.34 19.12 -19.21
CA ALA A 337 8.66 18.70 -18.77
C ALA A 337 9.79 19.21 -19.69
N ASN A 338 9.59 19.14 -21.01
CA ASN A 338 10.58 19.55 -22.00
C ASN A 338 10.91 21.05 -21.94
N ALA A 339 10.02 21.89 -21.37
CA ALA A 339 10.32 23.29 -21.12
C ALA A 339 11.54 23.50 -20.20
N ALA A 340 11.92 22.49 -19.40
CA ALA A 340 13.13 22.52 -18.58
C ALA A 340 14.43 22.59 -19.42
N GLU A 341 14.41 22.16 -20.68
CA GLU A 341 15.57 22.22 -21.56
C GLU A 341 15.99 23.67 -21.84
N ALA A 342 15.04 24.62 -21.82
CA ALA A 342 15.34 26.05 -22.00
C ALA A 342 16.21 26.64 -20.88
N VAL A 343 16.22 26.01 -19.69
CA VAL A 343 17.06 26.40 -18.55
C VAL A 343 18.24 25.43 -18.35
N GLY A 344 18.59 24.67 -19.39
CA GLY A 344 19.78 23.80 -19.42
C GLY A 344 19.63 22.46 -18.71
N ILE A 345 18.43 22.06 -18.36
CA ILE A 345 18.14 20.77 -17.68
C ILE A 345 17.89 19.70 -18.74
N ARG A 346 18.65 18.62 -18.72
CA ARG A 346 18.40 17.45 -19.57
C ARG A 346 17.11 16.75 -19.15
N VAL A 347 16.18 16.54 -20.06
CA VAL A 347 14.88 15.93 -19.79
C VAL A 347 14.82 14.50 -20.32
N VAL A 348 14.29 13.58 -19.50
CA VAL A 348 13.97 12.20 -19.86
C VAL A 348 12.51 11.93 -19.57
N ASN A 349 11.71 11.63 -20.59
CA ASN A 349 10.29 11.28 -20.47
C ASN A 349 10.14 9.75 -20.54
N LEU A 350 9.88 9.12 -19.40
CA LEU A 350 9.69 7.67 -19.34
C LEU A 350 8.25 7.32 -19.68
N ARG A 351 7.99 6.76 -20.86
CA ARG A 351 6.68 6.21 -21.27
C ARG A 351 6.51 4.83 -20.65
N ILE A 352 5.94 4.83 -19.45
CA ILE A 352 5.87 3.67 -18.56
C ILE A 352 4.71 2.76 -18.96
N GLY A 353 4.99 1.46 -19.09
CA GLY A 353 3.99 0.41 -19.27
C GLY A 353 3.31 -0.03 -17.97
N LEU A 354 2.74 -1.22 -17.98
CA LEU A 354 2.11 -1.83 -16.81
C LEU A 354 3.19 -2.30 -15.83
N VAL A 355 3.41 -1.55 -14.75
CA VAL A 355 4.46 -1.91 -13.78
C VAL A 355 3.99 -3.05 -12.88
N LEU A 356 4.76 -4.13 -12.84
CA LEU A 356 4.52 -5.31 -12.04
C LEU A 356 5.41 -5.28 -10.78
N GLY A 357 4.80 -5.33 -9.60
CA GLY A 357 5.51 -5.46 -8.33
C GLY A 357 4.63 -6.07 -7.25
N ARG A 358 5.23 -6.69 -6.26
CA ARG A 358 4.52 -7.41 -5.18
C ARG A 358 3.73 -6.47 -4.28
N ASP A 359 4.31 -5.32 -3.97
CA ASP A 359 3.82 -4.30 -3.05
C ASP A 359 3.06 -3.16 -3.76
N GLY A 360 2.84 -3.29 -5.09
CA GLY A 360 2.11 -2.26 -5.82
C GLY A 360 2.06 -2.47 -7.34
N GLY A 361 1.68 -1.40 -8.05
CA GLY A 361 1.41 -1.46 -9.48
C GLY A 361 0.12 -2.22 -9.80
N ILE A 362 0.09 -2.89 -10.96
CA ILE A 362 -1.10 -3.65 -11.39
C ILE A 362 -1.12 -5.07 -10.82
N PHE A 363 0.04 -5.64 -10.49
CA PHE A 363 0.18 -7.05 -10.13
C PHE A 363 -0.69 -7.49 -8.94
N PRO A 364 -0.78 -6.78 -7.79
CA PRO A 364 -1.64 -7.20 -6.68
C PRO A 364 -3.11 -7.33 -7.07
N ARG A 365 -3.59 -6.47 -7.98
CA ARG A 365 -4.98 -6.50 -8.49
C ARG A 365 -5.25 -7.69 -9.40
N LEU A 366 -4.25 -8.12 -10.17
CA LEU A 366 -4.34 -9.31 -11.01
C LEU A 366 -4.13 -10.60 -10.20
N ALA A 367 -3.24 -10.55 -9.21
CA ALA A 367 -2.87 -11.69 -8.39
C ALA A 367 -3.96 -12.14 -7.42
N LEU A 368 -4.72 -11.21 -6.84
CA LEU A 368 -5.77 -11.54 -5.87
C LEU A 368 -6.87 -12.42 -6.46
N PRO A 369 -7.54 -12.06 -7.58
CA PRO A 369 -8.50 -12.95 -8.23
C PRO A 369 -7.85 -14.28 -8.66
N ALA A 370 -6.62 -14.24 -9.18
CA ALA A 370 -5.92 -15.46 -9.61
C ALA A 370 -5.65 -16.41 -8.44
N ARG A 371 -5.27 -15.90 -7.26
CA ARG A 371 -5.10 -16.72 -6.03
C ARG A 371 -6.39 -17.41 -5.61
N LEU A 372 -7.52 -16.75 -5.80
CA LEU A 372 -8.86 -17.29 -5.51
C LEU A 372 -9.40 -18.23 -6.61
N GLY A 373 -8.59 -18.54 -7.65
CA GLY A 373 -9.03 -19.36 -8.78
C GLY A 373 -9.95 -18.63 -9.76
N MET A 374 -10.10 -17.31 -9.62
CA MET A 374 -10.94 -16.44 -10.45
C MET A 374 -10.15 -15.63 -11.47
N ALA A 375 -8.98 -16.14 -11.92
CA ALA A 375 -8.25 -15.53 -13.02
C ALA A 375 -9.15 -15.49 -14.28
N ALA A 376 -9.32 -14.28 -14.86
CA ALA A 376 -10.27 -14.08 -15.93
C ALA A 376 -9.63 -13.49 -17.19
N THR A 377 -10.01 -14.02 -18.34
CA THR A 377 -9.78 -13.34 -19.62
C THR A 377 -10.76 -12.19 -19.78
N ILE A 378 -10.25 -11.01 -20.11
CA ILE A 378 -11.03 -9.80 -20.36
C ILE A 378 -11.32 -9.69 -21.87
N GLY A 379 -12.59 -9.59 -22.24
CA GLY A 379 -13.01 -9.55 -23.64
C GLY A 379 -12.61 -10.84 -24.39
N ASP A 380 -11.97 -10.69 -25.55
CA ASP A 380 -11.40 -11.79 -26.31
C ASP A 380 -10.00 -12.21 -25.86
N GLY A 381 -9.36 -11.41 -24.98
CA GLY A 381 -8.02 -11.63 -24.45
C GLY A 381 -6.90 -11.34 -25.44
N ARG A 382 -7.20 -10.75 -26.60
CA ARG A 382 -6.23 -10.48 -27.69
C ARG A 382 -5.48 -9.16 -27.50
N GLN A 383 -5.96 -8.28 -26.63
CA GLN A 383 -5.30 -7.00 -26.36
C GLN A 383 -3.90 -7.20 -25.76
N TRP A 384 -2.96 -6.38 -26.23
CA TRP A 384 -1.58 -6.41 -25.77
C TRP A 384 -1.41 -5.79 -24.41
N MET A 385 -0.59 -6.41 -23.57
CA MET A 385 -0.13 -5.91 -22.28
C MET A 385 1.38 -5.66 -22.35
N SER A 386 1.76 -4.41 -22.56
CA SER A 386 3.17 -3.98 -22.46
C SER A 386 3.47 -3.70 -20.99
N TRP A 387 4.21 -4.57 -20.38
CA TRP A 387 4.51 -4.61 -18.95
C TRP A 387 5.99 -4.34 -18.69
N ILE A 388 6.34 -4.02 -17.45
CA ILE A 388 7.71 -3.97 -16.95
C ILE A 388 7.75 -4.41 -15.50
N HIS A 389 8.80 -5.14 -15.11
CA HIS A 389 9.05 -5.47 -13.71
C HIS A 389 9.59 -4.26 -12.94
N ILE A 390 9.18 -4.08 -11.67
CA ILE A 390 9.61 -2.95 -10.86
C ILE A 390 11.13 -2.83 -10.77
N THR A 391 11.86 -3.94 -10.70
CA THR A 391 13.32 -3.95 -10.66
C THR A 391 13.92 -3.30 -11.91
N ASP A 392 13.43 -3.63 -13.10
CA ASP A 392 13.93 -3.06 -14.35
C ASP A 392 13.49 -1.60 -14.49
N MET A 393 12.29 -1.24 -14.02
CA MET A 393 11.83 0.15 -13.96
C MET A 393 12.79 1.03 -13.14
N ILE A 394 13.21 0.56 -11.97
CA ILE A 394 14.14 1.30 -11.10
C ILE A 394 15.54 1.40 -11.74
N ARG A 395 16.03 0.33 -12.36
CA ARG A 395 17.31 0.33 -13.08
C ARG A 395 17.32 1.30 -14.28
N ILE A 396 16.18 1.43 -14.99
CA ILE A 396 16.03 2.43 -16.06
C ILE A 396 16.12 3.85 -15.47
N ILE A 397 15.42 4.13 -14.38
CA ILE A 397 15.50 5.44 -13.72
C ILE A 397 16.94 5.72 -13.28
N GLU A 398 17.59 4.77 -12.64
CA GLU A 398 18.98 4.89 -12.19
C GLU A 398 19.92 5.21 -13.35
N MET A 399 19.86 4.42 -14.42
CA MET A 399 20.65 4.63 -15.64
C MET A 399 20.41 6.01 -16.26
N THR A 400 19.15 6.46 -16.33
CA THR A 400 18.82 7.77 -16.92
C THR A 400 19.27 8.95 -16.06
N LEU A 401 19.42 8.76 -14.75
CA LEU A 401 20.04 9.74 -13.86
C LEU A 401 21.55 9.85 -14.08
N GLU A 402 22.24 8.73 -14.37
CA GLU A 402 23.70 8.66 -14.49
C GLU A 402 24.21 9.07 -15.87
N GLU A 403 23.63 8.51 -16.91
CA GLU A 403 24.19 8.58 -18.25
C GLU A 403 23.59 9.74 -19.06
N ALA A 404 24.42 10.70 -19.43
CA ALA A 404 24.01 11.90 -20.16
C ALA A 404 23.42 11.62 -21.56
N ARG A 405 23.73 10.47 -22.16
CA ARG A 405 23.21 10.06 -23.49
C ARG A 405 21.69 9.85 -23.51
N TRP A 406 21.08 9.56 -22.37
CA TRP A 406 19.64 9.35 -22.27
C TRP A 406 18.91 10.68 -22.12
N LYS A 407 18.17 11.06 -23.17
CA LYS A 407 17.35 12.28 -23.26
C LYS A 407 16.07 12.04 -24.05
N GLY A 408 15.04 12.85 -23.83
CA GLY A 408 13.75 12.75 -24.51
C GLY A 408 12.95 11.50 -24.13
N ALA A 409 12.09 11.01 -25.02
CA ALA A 409 11.18 9.90 -24.76
C ALA A 409 11.90 8.54 -24.73
N ILE A 410 11.58 7.71 -23.73
CA ILE A 410 12.06 6.33 -23.58
C ILE A 410 10.89 5.43 -23.18
N ASN A 411 10.68 4.34 -23.90
CA ASN A 411 9.68 3.34 -23.58
C ASN A 411 10.17 2.44 -22.42
N ALA A 412 9.62 2.64 -21.24
CA ALA A 412 9.92 1.83 -20.07
C ALA A 412 8.95 0.63 -20.00
N VAL A 413 9.21 -0.36 -20.87
CA VAL A 413 8.47 -1.63 -21.01
C VAL A 413 9.46 -2.78 -21.17
N ALA A 414 9.05 -4.00 -20.81
CA ALA A 414 9.83 -5.20 -21.11
C ALA A 414 9.78 -5.53 -22.61
N PRO A 415 10.85 -6.17 -23.17
CA PRO A 415 10.94 -6.47 -24.61
C PRO A 415 9.89 -7.44 -25.14
N ALA A 416 9.30 -8.28 -24.26
CA ALA A 416 8.32 -9.30 -24.62
C ALA A 416 6.94 -8.94 -24.04
N PRO A 417 6.14 -8.08 -24.71
CA PRO A 417 4.75 -7.87 -24.35
C PRO A 417 3.94 -9.13 -24.57
N GLU A 418 2.86 -9.30 -23.81
CA GLU A 418 2.01 -10.48 -23.89
C GLU A 418 0.56 -10.12 -24.20
N ARG A 419 -0.19 -11.03 -24.80
CA ARG A 419 -1.63 -10.89 -24.91
C ARG A 419 -2.29 -11.09 -23.54
N GLN A 420 -3.37 -10.37 -23.26
CA GLN A 420 -4.02 -10.40 -21.93
C GLN A 420 -4.43 -11.84 -21.53
N GLY A 421 -4.98 -12.60 -22.45
CA GLY A 421 -5.34 -14.00 -22.19
C GLY A 421 -4.13 -14.87 -21.86
N GLU A 422 -2.99 -14.68 -22.56
CA GLU A 422 -1.74 -15.39 -22.27
C GLU A 422 -1.16 -14.96 -20.92
N PHE A 423 -1.18 -13.66 -20.64
CA PHE A 423 -0.76 -13.12 -19.37
C PHE A 423 -1.52 -13.78 -18.20
N GLN A 424 -2.85 -13.86 -18.29
CA GLN A 424 -3.68 -14.47 -17.24
C GLN A 424 -3.45 -15.97 -17.12
N ARG A 425 -3.26 -16.67 -18.24
CA ARG A 425 -2.89 -18.10 -18.24
C ARG A 425 -1.53 -18.33 -17.59
N ALA A 426 -0.53 -17.52 -17.93
CA ALA A 426 0.80 -17.61 -17.34
C ALA A 426 0.76 -17.34 -15.83
N LEU A 427 -0.01 -16.33 -15.39
CA LEU A 427 -0.21 -16.00 -13.98
C LEU A 427 -0.88 -17.14 -13.22
N ALA A 428 -1.99 -17.69 -13.74
CA ALA A 428 -2.71 -18.79 -13.12
C ALA A 428 -1.82 -20.06 -13.03
N ARG A 429 -1.07 -20.40 -14.07
CA ARG A 429 -0.11 -21.53 -14.07
C ARG A 429 0.97 -21.33 -13.01
N THR A 430 1.56 -20.12 -12.93
CA THR A 430 2.61 -19.82 -11.94
C THR A 430 2.08 -19.91 -10.51
N MET A 431 0.83 -19.55 -10.28
CA MET A 431 0.15 -19.67 -8.99
C MET A 431 -0.45 -21.06 -8.75
N ARG A 432 -0.33 -22.01 -9.70
CA ARG A 432 -0.95 -23.34 -9.66
C ARG A 432 -2.46 -23.27 -9.45
N ARG A 433 -3.13 -22.37 -10.18
CA ARG A 433 -4.58 -22.14 -10.16
C ARG A 433 -5.18 -22.36 -11.55
N TRP A 434 -6.48 -22.58 -11.57
CA TRP A 434 -7.24 -22.75 -12.80
C TRP A 434 -7.55 -21.37 -13.40
N HIS A 435 -7.71 -21.34 -14.72
CA HIS A 435 -8.08 -20.17 -15.50
C HIS A 435 -9.30 -20.53 -16.34
N LEU A 436 -10.49 -20.28 -15.79
CA LEU A 436 -11.76 -20.69 -16.38
C LEU A 436 -12.70 -19.54 -16.72
N LEU A 437 -12.46 -18.35 -16.13
CA LEU A 437 -13.40 -17.25 -16.24
C LEU A 437 -13.11 -16.35 -17.45
N ARG A 438 -14.19 -15.83 -18.03
CA ARG A 438 -14.16 -14.80 -19.08
C ARG A 438 -15.12 -13.68 -18.72
N ILE A 439 -14.62 -12.44 -18.74
CA ILE A 439 -15.42 -11.24 -18.48
C ILE A 439 -15.69 -10.56 -19.81
N PRO A 440 -16.96 -10.49 -20.29
CA PRO A 440 -17.28 -9.82 -21.55
C PRO A 440 -16.87 -8.35 -21.51
N GLY A 441 -16.25 -7.87 -22.61
CA GLY A 441 -15.82 -6.46 -22.71
C GLY A 441 -16.98 -5.46 -22.59
N ALA A 442 -18.20 -5.86 -23.03
CA ALA A 442 -19.41 -5.05 -22.91
C ALA A 442 -19.75 -4.73 -21.44
N VAL A 443 -19.56 -5.68 -20.53
CA VAL A 443 -19.78 -5.47 -19.08
C VAL A 443 -18.83 -4.42 -18.53
N LEU A 444 -17.56 -4.46 -18.93
CA LEU A 444 -16.57 -3.47 -18.53
C LEU A 444 -16.83 -2.10 -19.14
N ASN A 445 -17.26 -2.05 -20.40
CA ASN A 445 -17.63 -0.79 -21.04
C ASN A 445 -18.84 -0.13 -20.35
N ALA A 446 -19.83 -0.91 -19.96
CA ALA A 446 -20.99 -0.41 -19.22
C ALA A 446 -20.62 0.09 -17.82
N ALA A 447 -19.70 -0.61 -17.11
CA ALA A 447 -19.30 -0.28 -15.75
C ALA A 447 -18.29 0.88 -15.67
N LEU A 448 -17.34 0.98 -16.63
CA LEU A 448 -16.19 1.89 -16.57
C LEU A 448 -16.18 2.97 -17.65
N GLY A 449 -17.11 2.93 -18.60
CA GLY A 449 -17.17 3.89 -19.71
C GLY A 449 -15.85 3.91 -20.52
N GLU A 450 -15.39 5.10 -20.91
CA GLU A 450 -14.13 5.25 -21.67
C GLU A 450 -12.90 4.65 -21.00
N MET A 451 -12.87 4.59 -19.65
CA MET A 451 -11.76 4.01 -18.92
C MET A 451 -11.60 2.51 -19.22
N ALA A 452 -12.67 1.82 -19.64
CA ALA A 452 -12.62 0.43 -20.07
C ALA A 452 -11.66 0.22 -21.25
N GLN A 453 -11.44 1.23 -22.08
CA GLN A 453 -10.50 1.16 -23.20
C GLN A 453 -9.06 0.84 -22.74
N LEU A 454 -8.66 1.26 -21.53
CA LEU A 454 -7.36 0.90 -20.96
C LEU A 454 -7.22 -0.61 -20.69
N LEU A 455 -8.33 -1.30 -20.51
CA LEU A 455 -8.37 -2.73 -20.18
C LEU A 455 -8.71 -3.61 -21.40
N VAL A 456 -9.49 -3.07 -22.34
CA VAL A 456 -10.01 -3.81 -23.51
C VAL A 456 -9.17 -3.55 -24.76
N LYS A 457 -8.51 -2.38 -24.85
CA LYS A 457 -7.65 -2.03 -25.98
C LYS A 457 -6.20 -1.91 -25.47
N GLY A 458 -5.33 -2.76 -25.97
CA GLY A 458 -3.91 -2.76 -25.58
C GLY A 458 -3.04 -2.00 -26.56
N GLN A 459 -1.74 -1.97 -26.24
CA GLN A 459 -0.67 -1.42 -27.09
C GLN A 459 0.49 -2.40 -27.10
N ARG A 460 1.03 -2.67 -28.31
CA ARG A 460 2.23 -3.49 -28.49
C ARG A 460 3.45 -2.58 -28.56
N VAL A 461 4.04 -2.29 -27.41
CA VAL A 461 5.14 -1.30 -27.32
C VAL A 461 6.48 -1.99 -27.19
N ALA A 462 7.47 -1.52 -27.97
CA ALA A 462 8.85 -1.97 -27.91
C ALA A 462 9.73 -0.94 -27.21
N PRO A 463 10.67 -1.36 -26.34
CA PRO A 463 11.67 -0.48 -25.72
C PRO A 463 12.87 -0.30 -26.66
N ARG A 464 12.64 0.23 -27.87
CA ARG A 464 13.62 0.22 -28.95
C ARG A 464 14.91 0.92 -28.54
N ARG A 465 14.81 2.11 -27.98
CA ARG A 465 15.97 2.90 -27.55
C ARG A 465 16.76 2.23 -26.44
N LEU A 466 16.10 1.54 -25.49
CA LEU A 466 16.78 0.80 -24.42
C LEU A 466 17.57 -0.38 -24.99
N LEU A 467 16.99 -1.13 -25.93
CA LEU A 467 17.66 -2.26 -26.59
C LEU A 467 18.85 -1.79 -27.42
N ASP A 468 18.66 -0.78 -28.26
CA ASP A 468 19.73 -0.20 -29.10
C ASP A 468 20.83 0.43 -28.24
N GLY A 469 20.49 0.93 -27.05
CA GLY A 469 21.42 1.48 -26.08
C GLY A 469 22.11 0.45 -25.18
N GLY A 470 21.84 -0.86 -25.36
CA GLY A 470 22.48 -1.92 -24.61
C GLY A 470 21.96 -2.12 -23.18
N PHE A 471 20.73 -1.71 -22.90
CA PHE A 471 20.16 -1.96 -21.58
C PHE A 471 19.80 -3.44 -21.40
N GLU A 472 20.32 -4.07 -20.37
CA GLU A 472 20.08 -5.47 -20.04
C GLU A 472 18.93 -5.60 -19.05
N PHE A 473 17.81 -6.18 -19.51
CA PHE A 473 16.66 -6.47 -18.68
C PHE A 473 16.91 -7.68 -17.78
N ARG A 474 16.61 -7.58 -16.49
CA ARG A 474 16.60 -8.73 -15.57
C ARG A 474 15.41 -9.65 -15.84
N HIS A 475 14.28 -9.06 -16.21
CA HIS A 475 13.05 -9.76 -16.50
C HIS A 475 12.63 -9.51 -17.96
N TYR A 476 13.32 -10.19 -18.88
CA TYR A 476 13.04 -10.08 -20.30
C TYR A 476 11.68 -10.67 -20.69
N THR A 477 11.29 -11.80 -20.07
CA THR A 477 10.05 -12.53 -20.34
C THR A 477 9.09 -12.46 -19.15
N LEU A 478 7.78 -12.51 -19.43
CA LEU A 478 6.74 -12.55 -18.42
C LEU A 478 6.93 -13.72 -17.43
N ALA A 479 7.34 -14.89 -17.92
CA ALA A 479 7.58 -16.07 -17.08
C ALA A 479 8.68 -15.81 -16.02
N SER A 480 9.74 -15.08 -16.39
CA SER A 480 10.78 -14.65 -15.44
C SER A 480 10.22 -13.70 -14.39
N ALA A 481 9.46 -12.68 -14.82
CA ALA A 481 8.84 -11.71 -13.92
C ALA A 481 7.84 -12.35 -12.95
N LEU A 482 6.95 -13.22 -13.46
CA LEU A 482 5.94 -13.88 -12.64
C LEU A 482 6.56 -14.85 -11.62
N ARG A 483 7.63 -15.56 -11.99
CA ARG A 483 8.36 -16.41 -11.03
C ARG A 483 8.90 -15.59 -9.86
N ASP A 484 9.48 -14.44 -10.14
CA ASP A 484 9.95 -13.54 -9.08
C ASP A 484 8.79 -13.04 -8.24
N LEU A 485 7.73 -12.52 -8.86
CA LEU A 485 6.60 -11.89 -8.16
C LEU A 485 5.74 -12.87 -7.35
N VAL A 486 5.62 -14.12 -7.79
CA VAL A 486 4.83 -15.17 -7.14
C VAL A 486 5.65 -15.96 -6.13
N ALA A 487 6.99 -16.02 -6.32
CA ALA A 487 7.86 -16.64 -5.34
C ALA A 487 7.59 -16.06 -3.95
N ASP A 488 7.42 -16.93 -2.97
CA ASP A 488 7.29 -16.49 -1.59
C ASP A 488 8.60 -15.78 -1.19
N PRO A 489 8.57 -14.49 -0.82
CA PRO A 489 9.78 -13.79 -0.40
C PRO A 489 10.40 -14.45 0.85
N GLU A 490 9.62 -15.25 1.58
CA GLU A 490 10.02 -15.99 2.77
C GLU A 490 10.35 -17.46 2.46
N ARG A 491 10.14 -17.93 1.21
CA ARG A 491 10.67 -19.21 0.74
C ARG A 491 12.06 -18.96 0.16
N PRO A 492 13.13 -19.46 0.76
CA PRO A 492 14.41 -19.48 0.09
C PRO A 492 14.24 -20.26 -1.21
N ALA A 493 14.57 -19.65 -2.34
CA ALA A 493 14.83 -20.39 -3.56
C ALA A 493 15.83 -21.49 -3.15
N GLY A 494 15.49 -22.75 -3.42
CA GLY A 494 16.28 -23.87 -2.95
C GLY A 494 17.75 -23.60 -3.19
N ILE A 495 18.50 -23.43 -2.11
CA ILE A 495 19.90 -23.06 -2.11
C ILE A 495 20.67 -24.22 -2.75
N ARG A 496 21.09 -24.03 -3.99
CA ARG A 496 22.25 -24.74 -4.54
C ARG A 496 23.38 -23.71 -4.64
N GLY A 497 24.28 -23.76 -3.65
CA GLY A 497 25.63 -23.20 -3.71
C GLY A 497 25.72 -21.67 -3.72
N VAL A 498 25.48 -21.03 -2.59
CA VAL A 498 26.10 -19.74 -2.24
C VAL A 498 26.38 -19.75 -0.73
N ASP A 499 27.60 -19.48 -0.37
CA ASP A 499 28.08 -19.26 1.01
C ASP A 499 27.58 -17.92 1.58
N SER A 500 26.27 -17.75 1.69
CA SER A 500 25.69 -16.56 2.32
C SER A 500 24.94 -16.97 3.58
N ASN A 501 25.57 -16.68 4.73
CA ASN A 501 24.96 -16.87 6.02
C ASN A 501 23.83 -15.87 6.22
N CYS A 502 22.68 -16.35 6.67
CA CYS A 502 21.60 -15.51 7.17
C CYS A 502 21.96 -15.07 8.60
N GLU A 503 21.84 -13.78 8.89
CA GLU A 503 22.25 -13.24 10.20
C GLU A 503 21.04 -12.75 10.99
N VAL A 504 20.98 -13.12 12.26
CA VAL A 504 19.89 -12.80 13.19
C VAL A 504 20.42 -11.94 14.32
N TRP A 505 19.82 -10.76 14.52
CA TRP A 505 20.16 -9.87 15.63
C TRP A 505 19.03 -9.82 16.64
N PHE A 506 19.34 -10.01 17.89
CA PHE A 506 18.39 -10.02 19.00
C PHE A 506 18.89 -9.22 20.19
N ASN A 507 17.98 -8.84 21.07
CA ASN A 507 18.32 -8.20 22.34
C ASN A 507 18.82 -9.26 23.35
N GLY A 508 20.12 -9.33 23.57
CA GLY A 508 20.74 -10.25 24.52
C GLY A 508 20.45 -9.94 26.00
N GLU A 509 20.03 -8.72 26.32
CA GLU A 509 19.62 -8.31 27.66
C GLU A 509 18.18 -8.76 28.01
N CYS A 510 17.39 -9.17 27.00
CA CYS A 510 16.07 -9.75 27.19
C CYS A 510 16.15 -11.26 27.50
N PRO A 511 15.77 -11.72 28.70
CA PRO A 511 15.92 -13.13 29.06
C PRO A 511 15.12 -14.10 28.20
N VAL A 512 13.91 -13.69 27.79
CA VAL A 512 13.05 -14.50 26.92
C VAL A 512 13.67 -14.63 25.53
N CYS A 513 14.14 -13.49 24.96
CA CYS A 513 14.79 -13.49 23.66
C CYS A 513 16.07 -14.34 23.68
N SER A 514 16.90 -14.19 24.72
CA SER A 514 18.14 -14.95 24.85
C SER A 514 17.88 -16.45 25.03
N TYR A 515 16.87 -16.84 25.78
CA TYR A 515 16.49 -18.24 25.96
C TYR A 515 15.98 -18.87 24.67
N GLU A 516 15.06 -18.17 24.00
CA GLU A 516 14.44 -18.64 22.75
C GLU A 516 15.47 -18.70 21.62
N ILE A 517 16.23 -17.63 21.41
CA ILE A 517 17.28 -17.59 20.39
C ILE A 517 18.39 -18.59 20.69
N GLY A 518 18.78 -18.76 21.95
CA GLY A 518 19.75 -19.80 22.35
C GLY A 518 19.27 -21.22 22.03
N SER A 519 17.96 -21.46 22.05
CA SER A 519 17.37 -22.74 21.60
C SER A 519 17.45 -22.90 20.09
N TYR A 520 17.20 -21.82 19.34
CA TYR A 520 17.34 -21.82 17.88
C TYR A 520 18.81 -21.98 17.45
N GLU A 521 19.74 -21.31 18.12
CA GLU A 521 21.17 -21.43 17.87
C GLU A 521 21.67 -22.85 18.07
N LYS A 522 21.32 -23.50 19.20
CA LYS A 522 21.63 -24.90 19.45
C LYS A 522 21.09 -25.84 18.36
N LEU A 523 19.86 -25.61 17.92
CA LEU A 523 19.24 -26.39 16.84
C LEU A 523 19.92 -26.14 15.49
N ALA A 524 20.26 -24.88 15.18
CA ALA A 524 20.97 -24.50 13.98
C ALA A 524 22.35 -25.16 13.90
N ASN A 525 23.13 -25.09 15.01
CA ASN A 525 24.44 -25.73 15.12
C ASN A 525 24.36 -27.26 15.02
N LYS A 526 23.36 -27.90 15.66
CA LYS A 526 23.14 -29.36 15.56
C LYS A 526 22.79 -29.83 14.14
N ARG A 527 22.22 -28.96 13.30
CA ARG A 527 21.73 -29.28 11.94
C ARG A 527 22.58 -28.63 10.86
N ASP A 528 23.69 -28.00 11.21
CA ASP A 528 24.60 -27.27 10.31
C ASP A 528 23.83 -26.31 9.37
N LEU A 529 22.96 -25.49 9.97
CA LEU A 529 22.19 -24.50 9.22
C LEU A 529 23.03 -23.23 9.02
N PRO A 530 22.95 -22.56 7.86
CA PRO A 530 23.70 -21.34 7.56
C PRO A 530 23.07 -20.12 8.25
N LEU A 531 22.96 -20.17 9.58
CA LEU A 531 22.39 -19.14 10.43
C LEU A 531 23.46 -18.66 11.43
N LYS A 532 23.67 -17.35 11.51
CA LYS A 532 24.51 -16.71 12.53
C LYS A 532 23.63 -15.87 13.45
N PHE A 533 23.88 -15.97 14.75
CA PHE A 533 23.11 -15.23 15.74
C PHE A 533 24.02 -14.20 16.42
N HIS A 534 23.56 -12.97 16.54
CA HIS A 534 24.31 -11.85 17.08
C HIS A 534 23.53 -11.16 18.19
N ASP A 535 24.15 -10.97 19.31
CA ASP A 535 23.63 -10.12 20.37
C ASP A 535 23.84 -8.65 19.99
N ALA A 536 22.71 -7.97 19.64
CA ALA A 536 22.72 -6.58 19.22
C ALA A 536 23.13 -5.60 20.31
N THR A 537 23.11 -6.01 21.58
CA THR A 537 23.60 -5.20 22.72
C THR A 537 25.11 -5.15 22.79
N ARG A 538 25.80 -6.14 22.23
CA ARG A 538 27.25 -6.26 22.20
C ARG A 538 27.90 -5.84 20.88
N VAL A 539 27.22 -6.04 19.78
CA VAL A 539 27.75 -5.80 18.42
C VAL A 539 26.82 -4.87 17.64
N ALA A 540 27.05 -3.57 17.72
CA ALA A 540 26.19 -2.56 17.09
C ALA A 540 26.66 -2.10 15.69
N ARG A 541 27.93 -2.30 15.30
CA ARG A 541 28.54 -1.73 14.10
C ARG A 541 27.90 -2.15 12.76
N PRO A 542 27.54 -3.41 12.51
CA PRO A 542 26.98 -3.79 11.20
C PRO A 542 25.60 -3.16 10.93
N LEU A 543 24.83 -2.86 11.96
CA LEU A 543 23.45 -2.40 11.86
C LEU A 543 23.34 -0.88 11.69
N ALA A 544 24.36 -0.13 12.02
CA ALA A 544 24.44 1.31 11.76
C ALA A 544 24.40 1.61 10.24
N ALA A 545 24.94 0.71 9.41
CA ALA A 545 24.87 0.80 7.95
C ALA A 545 23.42 0.74 7.42
N TYR A 546 22.52 0.09 8.17
CA TYR A 546 21.08 0.02 7.86
C TYR A 546 20.27 1.15 8.53
N GLY A 547 20.94 2.14 9.14
CA GLY A 547 20.27 3.24 9.85
C GLY A 547 19.63 2.83 11.18
N LEU A 548 19.98 1.66 11.71
CA LEU A 548 19.45 1.14 12.97
C LEU A 548 20.30 1.62 14.15
N ARG A 549 19.64 2.20 15.14
CA ARG A 549 20.24 2.55 16.43
C ARG A 549 20.01 1.42 17.43
N ARG A 550 20.82 1.38 18.50
CA ARG A 550 20.70 0.43 19.61
C ARG A 550 19.25 0.35 20.14
N GLU A 551 18.58 1.48 20.31
CA GLU A 551 17.19 1.58 20.79
C GLU A 551 16.16 0.82 19.91
N HIS A 552 16.42 0.71 18.61
CA HIS A 552 15.56 -0.04 17.69
C HIS A 552 15.72 -1.54 17.90
N MET A 553 16.95 -1.97 18.15
CA MET A 553 17.32 -3.38 18.31
C MET A 553 16.90 -3.96 19.66
N GLU A 554 16.84 -3.12 20.69
CA GLU A 554 16.35 -3.51 22.01
C GLU A 554 14.86 -3.88 22.00
N ARG A 555 14.11 -3.41 20.99
CA ARG A 555 12.66 -3.58 20.91
C ARG A 555 12.19 -4.67 19.94
N ARG A 556 13.06 -5.18 19.04
CA ARG A 556 12.65 -6.07 17.95
C ARG A 556 13.73 -7.03 17.54
N LEU A 557 13.31 -8.19 17.02
CA LEU A 557 14.18 -9.11 16.29
C LEU A 557 14.45 -8.56 14.88
N TYR A 558 15.69 -8.67 14.42
CA TYR A 558 16.10 -8.34 13.05
C TYR A 558 16.77 -9.54 12.40
N LEU A 559 16.56 -9.71 11.10
CA LEU A 559 17.15 -10.78 10.30
C LEU A 559 17.60 -10.21 8.96
N LEU A 560 18.88 -10.39 8.65
CA LEU A 560 19.44 -10.14 7.33
C LEU A 560 19.41 -11.46 6.54
N ASP A 561 18.70 -11.46 5.42
CA ASP A 561 18.63 -12.66 4.59
C ASP A 561 19.82 -12.76 3.61
N GLU A 562 19.90 -13.89 2.92
CA GLU A 562 20.96 -14.21 1.93
C GLU A 562 20.98 -13.23 0.73
N GLN A 563 19.94 -12.42 0.58
CA GLN A 563 19.83 -11.40 -0.46
C GLN A 563 20.17 -9.99 0.05
N GLY A 564 20.66 -9.86 1.29
CA GLY A 564 20.96 -8.57 1.91
C GLY A 564 19.73 -7.77 2.32
N ARG A 565 18.55 -8.41 2.46
CA ARG A 565 17.33 -7.73 2.91
C ARG A 565 17.21 -7.81 4.43
N MET A 566 17.04 -6.67 5.06
CA MET A 566 16.81 -6.58 6.50
C MET A 566 15.30 -6.72 6.78
N LEU A 567 14.94 -7.78 7.50
CA LEU A 567 13.61 -8.04 8.02
C LEU A 567 13.54 -7.67 9.49
N SER A 568 12.38 -7.23 9.99
CA SER A 568 12.21 -6.85 11.40
C SER A 568 10.90 -7.37 11.99
N GLY A 569 10.89 -7.56 13.31
CA GLY A 569 9.68 -7.94 14.05
C GLY A 569 9.18 -9.33 13.66
N PHE A 570 7.85 -9.50 13.52
CA PHE A 570 7.27 -10.80 13.22
C PHE A 570 7.67 -11.32 11.83
N SER A 571 7.93 -10.45 10.85
CA SER A 571 8.48 -10.86 9.56
C SER A 571 9.87 -11.50 9.68
N ALA A 572 10.72 -11.03 10.61
CA ALA A 572 12.00 -11.67 10.91
C ALA A 572 11.80 -13.04 11.59
N VAL A 573 10.81 -13.16 12.50
CA VAL A 573 10.46 -14.45 13.13
C VAL A 573 9.99 -15.46 12.09
N LEU A 574 9.10 -15.07 11.17
CA LEU A 574 8.62 -15.94 10.11
C LEU A 574 9.76 -16.42 9.19
N ALA A 575 10.66 -15.52 8.83
CA ALA A 575 11.82 -15.84 8.01
C ALA A 575 12.79 -16.80 8.73
N LEU A 576 12.97 -16.64 10.04
CA LEU A 576 13.73 -17.57 10.87
C LEU A 576 13.04 -18.95 10.93
N TRP A 577 11.75 -19.00 11.26
CA TRP A 577 10.99 -20.26 11.32
C TRP A 577 10.94 -21.01 9.99
N ALA A 578 10.93 -20.29 8.87
CA ALA A 578 11.00 -20.93 7.55
C ALA A 578 12.31 -21.72 7.33
N ARG A 579 13.41 -21.33 8.00
CA ARG A 579 14.72 -21.95 7.91
C ARG A 579 14.95 -23.01 8.99
N MET A 580 14.16 -22.99 10.08
CA MET A 580 14.32 -23.86 11.24
C MET A 580 13.52 -25.17 11.08
N PRO A 581 14.16 -26.35 11.10
CA PRO A 581 13.46 -27.63 11.13
C PRO A 581 12.56 -27.75 12.37
N GLY A 582 11.30 -28.18 12.16
CA GLY A 582 10.29 -28.28 13.22
C GLY A 582 9.40 -27.04 13.34
N TYR A 583 9.87 -25.85 12.95
CA TYR A 583 9.09 -24.60 12.99
C TYR A 583 8.48 -24.23 11.63
N ARG A 584 8.89 -24.88 10.53
CA ARG A 584 8.41 -24.57 9.17
C ARG A 584 6.89 -24.65 8.99
N TRP A 585 6.25 -25.57 9.69
CA TRP A 585 4.80 -25.70 9.64
C TRP A 585 4.11 -24.52 10.29
N LEU A 586 4.62 -24.08 11.47
CA LEU A 586 4.11 -22.93 12.21
C LEU A 586 4.31 -21.64 11.40
N GLY A 587 5.48 -21.46 10.79
CA GLY A 587 5.74 -20.36 9.86
C GLY A 587 4.75 -20.34 8.69
N ARG A 588 4.40 -21.50 8.11
CA ARG A 588 3.41 -21.60 7.03
C ARG A 588 2.01 -21.20 7.46
N VAL A 589 1.57 -21.63 8.64
CA VAL A 589 0.25 -21.30 9.20
C VAL A 589 0.18 -19.81 9.51
N CYS A 590 1.18 -19.28 10.22
CA CYS A 590 1.24 -17.87 10.57
C CYS A 590 1.47 -16.92 9.37
N ALA A 591 1.96 -17.43 8.24
CA ALA A 591 2.10 -16.67 7.00
C ALA A 591 0.79 -16.54 6.21
N LEU A 592 -0.30 -17.24 6.58
CA LEU A 592 -1.62 -17.04 5.95
C LEU A 592 -2.10 -15.59 6.17
N PRO A 593 -2.61 -14.91 5.14
CA PRO A 593 -2.86 -13.47 5.19
C PRO A 593 -3.62 -12.97 6.43
N PRO A 594 -4.74 -13.58 6.87
CA PRO A 594 -5.45 -13.12 8.06
C PRO A 594 -4.66 -13.37 9.35
N LEU A 595 -4.04 -14.55 9.49
CA LEU A 595 -3.23 -14.90 10.65
C LEU A 595 -1.94 -14.08 10.73
N ARG A 596 -1.30 -13.83 9.60
CA ARG A 596 -0.11 -12.98 9.52
C ARG A 596 -0.41 -11.58 10.04
N ALA A 597 -1.50 -10.95 9.57
CA ALA A 597 -1.90 -9.62 10.03
C ALA A 597 -2.17 -9.59 11.54
N LEU A 598 -2.82 -10.63 12.07
CA LEU A 598 -3.07 -10.78 13.50
C LEU A 598 -1.75 -10.95 14.28
N CYS A 599 -0.88 -11.86 13.84
CA CYS A 599 0.40 -12.13 14.50
C CYS A 599 1.35 -10.93 14.46
N GLU A 600 1.43 -10.20 13.32
CA GLU A 600 2.19 -8.95 13.23
C GLU A 600 1.66 -7.92 14.21
N THR A 601 0.34 -7.79 14.33
CA THR A 601 -0.32 -6.88 15.26
C THR A 601 -0.03 -7.24 16.71
N LEU A 602 -0.21 -8.51 17.08
CA LEU A 602 0.09 -9.00 18.43
C LEU A 602 1.57 -8.83 18.79
N TYR A 603 2.46 -9.11 17.85
CA TYR A 603 3.89 -8.92 18.05
C TYR A 603 4.21 -7.45 18.31
N ASP A 604 3.70 -6.54 17.47
CA ASP A 604 4.03 -5.12 17.52
C ASP A 604 3.45 -4.39 18.73
N HIS A 605 2.28 -4.82 19.22
CA HIS A 605 1.55 -4.10 20.29
C HIS A 605 1.60 -4.77 21.66
N ILE A 606 1.86 -6.06 21.71
CA ILE A 606 1.87 -6.81 22.97
C ILE A 606 3.23 -7.43 23.23
N VAL A 607 3.75 -8.25 22.30
CA VAL A 607 4.96 -9.03 22.52
C VAL A 607 6.19 -8.14 22.60
N ALA A 608 6.45 -7.34 21.57
CA ALA A 608 7.64 -6.50 21.50
C ALA A 608 7.69 -5.41 22.60
N PRO A 609 6.59 -4.66 22.89
CA PRO A 609 6.58 -3.74 24.02
C PRO A 609 6.72 -4.42 25.37
N GLY A 610 6.07 -5.57 25.58
CA GLY A 610 6.15 -6.34 26.82
C GLY A 610 7.57 -6.85 27.11
N LEU A 611 8.24 -7.39 26.09
CA LEU A 611 9.62 -7.84 26.20
C LEU A 611 10.59 -6.67 26.47
N ALA A 612 10.37 -5.52 25.83
CA ALA A 612 11.18 -4.33 26.05
C ALA A 612 10.98 -3.72 27.46
N TYR A 613 9.74 -3.75 27.97
CA TYR A 613 9.43 -3.34 29.35
C TYR A 613 10.11 -4.26 30.37
N TRP A 614 9.99 -5.57 30.20
CA TRP A 614 10.61 -6.55 31.07
C TRP A 614 12.13 -6.44 31.12
N ALA A 615 12.76 -6.23 29.97
CA ALA A 615 14.21 -6.01 29.90
C ALA A 615 14.62 -4.77 30.70
N ARG A 616 13.87 -3.66 30.64
CA ARG A 616 14.16 -2.44 31.39
C ARG A 616 13.99 -2.59 32.90
N VAL A 617 12.88 -3.18 33.35
CA VAL A 617 12.61 -3.39 34.78
C VAL A 617 13.73 -4.21 35.44
N ARG A 618 14.28 -5.20 34.71
CA ARG A 618 15.38 -6.02 35.22
C ARG A 618 16.72 -5.28 35.25
N GLN A 619 16.95 -4.37 34.30
CA GLN A 619 18.16 -3.51 34.33
C GLN A 619 18.13 -2.53 35.50
N GLU A 620 16.99 -1.99 35.83
CA GLU A 620 16.78 -1.11 36.97
C GLU A 620 16.97 -1.87 38.31
N GLY A 621 16.40 -3.10 38.40
CA GLY A 621 16.57 -3.95 39.58
C GLY A 621 17.98 -4.58 39.76
N ALA A 622 18.83 -4.56 38.74
CA ALA A 622 20.22 -4.99 38.83
C ALA A 622 21.20 -3.84 39.15
N ARG A 623 20.69 -2.60 39.14
CA ARG A 623 21.45 -1.38 39.50
C ARG A 623 21.20 -0.91 40.94
N THR A 624 20.16 -1.43 41.59
CA THR A 624 19.87 -1.32 43.01
C THR A 624 20.41 -2.55 43.76
#